data_c0a0c1bdb02b418bb85acdf6f8ba461d
#
_entry.id   c0a0c1bdb02b418bb85acdf6f8ba461d
#
_cell.length_a   1.000
_cell.length_b   1.000
_cell.length_c   1.000
_cell.angle_alpha   90.00
_cell.angle_beta   90.00
_cell.angle_gamma   90.00
#
_symmetry.space_group_name_H-M   'P 1'
#
loop_
_entity.id
_entity.type
_entity.pdbx_description
1 polymer ?
#
loop_
_entity_poly.entity_id
_entity_poly.type
_entity_poly.pdbx_seq_one_letter_code
_entity_poly.pdbx_strand_id
1 'polypeptide(L)'
;MHELACTLVEDVCQNYLTRDEKDELVDHMSNLRFLPGGRYLYYAGRDKKFFNNCYLLRAEEDTREDWADLSWKSESCLMTGGGIGIDYSVYRGEGAVLKGTGGTASGPIPKMQMINEIGRRVMQGGSRRSAIYASLNHQHPDIMSFLNAKNWADMPVGNTGQTYFDVKQDDFDFPCPLDMTNISVNYDTDWLLNYWETGDIGDVFRHNVRQALRTAEPGFSFNFFEKENETLRNACTEVTSEDDSDVCNLGSLNFARIDDLGQLKDVVQLATKFLLCGTLRAQLPYDKVNTVREKNRRLGLGLMGLHEWLIQRGHRYETTPEMHRWFKVYEAESDKIARDFSKELSVSRPAAVRAIAPTGTIGILAGTSTGVEPIFAVAYKRRYLKSKKWHYQYVVDSAAQEMIDIYGTKPDKIESAIDLATDYERRLSFQANVQEYVDMSISSTINLPAWGTEANNEDGVEDFAQTLAKYAHRLRGFTCFPDGCRGGQPLTVVPYAEAVEKLGEEFEDNVQTHDICDISGSGGVCGV
;
A
#
# COMPACT_ATOMS: atom_id res chain seq x y z
N MET A 1 24.92 -5.40 -1.65
CA MET A 1 24.01 -5.81 -0.55
C MET A 1 24.74 -6.17 0.74
N HIS A 2 25.77 -6.97 0.73
CA HIS A 2 26.44 -7.44 1.96
C HIS A 2 26.90 -6.30 2.91
N GLU A 3 27.62 -5.30 2.41
CA GLU A 3 28.06 -4.14 3.22
C GLU A 3 26.89 -3.36 3.83
N LEU A 4 25.83 -3.15 3.04
CA LEU A 4 24.60 -2.51 3.52
C LEU A 4 23.90 -3.35 4.60
N ALA A 5 23.84 -4.67 4.41
CA ALA A 5 23.27 -5.59 5.40
C ALA A 5 24.06 -5.56 6.72
N CYS A 6 25.39 -5.60 6.68
CA CYS A 6 26.24 -5.46 7.87
C CYS A 6 25.95 -4.15 8.62
N THR A 7 25.92 -3.02 7.88
CA THR A 7 25.63 -1.71 8.48
C THR A 7 24.25 -1.67 9.14
N LEU A 8 23.22 -2.20 8.46
CA LEU A 8 21.85 -2.24 8.99
C LEU A 8 21.73 -3.10 10.24
N VAL A 9 22.28 -4.30 10.19
CA VAL A 9 22.19 -5.26 11.32
C VAL A 9 22.89 -4.70 12.54
N GLU A 10 24.07 -4.12 12.40
CA GLU A 10 24.75 -3.46 13.52
C GLU A 10 24.01 -2.25 14.05
N ASP A 11 23.45 -1.41 13.18
CA ASP A 11 22.71 -0.19 13.55
C ASP A 11 21.41 -0.50 14.30
N VAL A 12 20.68 -1.53 13.85
CA VAL A 12 19.35 -1.87 14.35
C VAL A 12 19.41 -2.86 15.49
N CYS A 13 20.17 -3.94 15.34
CA CYS A 13 20.15 -5.06 16.29
C CYS A 13 21.10 -4.88 17.48
N GLN A 14 22.19 -4.12 17.33
CA GLN A 14 23.14 -3.81 18.40
C GLN A 14 23.47 -5.04 19.29
N ASN A 15 23.17 -4.95 20.58
CA ASN A 15 23.38 -6.03 21.56
C ASN A 15 22.12 -6.90 21.79
N TYR A 16 21.06 -6.68 21.02
CA TYR A 16 19.80 -7.43 21.16
C TYR A 16 19.91 -8.83 20.53
N LEU A 17 20.78 -9.01 19.54
CA LEU A 17 21.04 -10.30 18.90
C LEU A 17 22.45 -10.78 19.21
N THR A 18 22.62 -12.11 19.26
CA THR A 18 23.92 -12.75 19.32
C THR A 18 24.73 -12.51 18.04
N ARG A 19 26.04 -12.80 18.09
CA ARG A 19 26.87 -12.65 16.88
C ARG A 19 26.43 -13.58 15.75
N ASP A 20 26.13 -14.84 16.09
CA ASP A 20 25.71 -15.85 15.12
C ASP A 20 24.39 -15.44 14.45
N GLU A 21 23.39 -14.95 15.22
CA GLU A 21 22.13 -14.44 14.66
C GLU A 21 22.33 -13.23 13.74
N LYS A 22 23.27 -12.35 14.07
CA LYS A 22 23.61 -11.20 13.20
C LYS A 22 24.24 -11.65 11.90
N ASP A 23 25.18 -12.57 11.96
CA ASP A 23 25.87 -13.08 10.77
C ASP A 23 24.89 -13.84 9.85
N GLU A 24 23.97 -14.62 10.40
CA GLU A 24 22.90 -15.29 9.66
C GLU A 24 21.90 -14.29 9.05
N LEU A 25 21.50 -13.26 9.79
CA LEU A 25 20.62 -12.20 9.28
C LEU A 25 21.28 -11.41 8.13
N VAL A 26 22.58 -11.14 8.23
CA VAL A 26 23.37 -10.53 7.14
C VAL A 26 23.38 -11.44 5.92
N ASP A 27 23.51 -12.76 6.09
CA ASP A 27 23.42 -13.72 4.98
C ASP A 27 22.04 -13.67 4.31
N HIS A 28 20.95 -13.70 5.10
CA HIS A 28 19.59 -13.61 4.56
C HIS A 28 19.33 -12.32 3.79
N MET A 29 19.80 -11.17 4.29
CA MET A 29 19.69 -9.89 3.58
C MET A 29 20.56 -9.85 2.32
N SER A 30 21.78 -10.38 2.39
CA SER A 30 22.73 -10.40 1.26
C SER A 30 22.21 -11.25 0.11
N ASN A 31 21.51 -12.35 0.43
CA ASN A 31 20.87 -13.25 -0.52
C ASN A 31 19.43 -12.85 -0.87
N LEU A 32 18.97 -11.65 -0.47
CA LEU A 32 17.67 -11.09 -0.80
C LEU A 32 16.47 -11.93 -0.30
N ARG A 33 16.66 -12.77 0.74
CA ARG A 33 15.59 -13.56 1.36
C ARG A 33 14.71 -12.73 2.29
N PHE A 34 15.30 -11.70 2.91
CA PHE A 34 14.61 -10.70 3.72
C PHE A 34 15.16 -9.31 3.41
N LEU A 35 14.27 -8.35 3.18
CA LEU A 35 14.63 -6.94 3.04
C LEU A 35 13.76 -6.08 3.95
N PRO A 36 14.38 -5.22 4.79
CA PRO A 36 13.64 -4.23 5.56
C PRO A 36 13.12 -3.13 4.64
N GLY A 37 12.07 -2.43 5.08
CA GLY A 37 11.45 -1.35 4.33
C GLY A 37 12.42 -0.23 3.95
N GLY A 38 12.11 0.52 2.90
CA GLY A 38 12.99 1.53 2.33
C GLY A 38 13.51 2.58 3.33
N ARG A 39 12.80 2.83 4.44
CA ARG A 39 13.26 3.75 5.50
C ARG A 39 14.49 3.24 6.22
N TYR A 40 14.58 1.95 6.48
CA TYR A 40 15.78 1.33 7.02
C TYR A 40 16.98 1.49 6.09
N LEU A 41 16.77 1.18 4.81
CA LEU A 41 17.81 1.32 3.78
C LEU A 41 18.30 2.77 3.67
N TYR A 42 17.38 3.73 3.73
CA TYR A 42 17.71 5.16 3.66
C TYR A 42 18.52 5.65 4.88
N TYR A 43 18.18 5.19 6.09
CA TYR A 43 18.83 5.64 7.32
C TYR A 43 20.00 4.76 7.78
N ALA A 44 20.36 3.73 7.02
CA ALA A 44 21.54 2.91 7.30
C ALA A 44 22.81 3.78 7.40
N GLY A 45 23.53 3.65 8.50
CA GLY A 45 24.76 4.41 8.76
C GLY A 45 24.58 5.92 9.00
N ARG A 46 23.34 6.47 9.01
CA ARG A 46 23.07 7.88 9.29
C ARG A 46 22.81 8.13 10.78
N ASP A 47 22.98 9.37 11.23
CA ASP A 47 22.74 9.74 12.63
C ASP A 47 21.25 9.66 13.01
N LYS A 48 20.36 10.04 12.08
CA LYS A 48 18.91 9.96 12.29
C LYS A 48 18.40 8.55 11.99
N LYS A 49 17.43 8.09 12.80
CA LYS A 49 16.89 6.72 12.78
C LYS A 49 15.36 6.71 12.66
N PHE A 50 14.81 7.46 11.69
CA PHE A 50 13.37 7.43 11.42
C PHE A 50 13.02 6.19 10.58
N PHE A 51 13.05 5.01 11.22
CA PHE A 51 12.86 3.72 10.55
C PHE A 51 11.42 3.43 10.18
N ASN A 52 10.46 4.16 10.77
CA ASN A 52 9.04 3.91 10.56
C ASN A 52 8.57 4.45 9.21
N ASN A 53 7.82 3.63 8.50
CA ASN A 53 7.24 3.98 7.20
C ASN A 53 5.90 4.71 7.33
N CYS A 54 5.16 4.43 8.41
CA CYS A 54 3.73 4.70 8.48
C CYS A 54 3.35 5.24 9.85
N TYR A 55 2.51 6.29 9.84
CA TYR A 55 1.88 6.86 11.02
C TYR A 55 0.36 6.87 10.83
N LEU A 56 -0.37 6.48 11.86
CA LEU A 56 -1.82 6.38 11.85
C LEU A 56 -2.39 7.41 12.80
N LEU A 57 -3.23 8.30 12.29
CA LEU A 57 -3.67 9.49 13.00
C LEU A 57 -5.19 9.61 12.98
N ARG A 58 -5.74 10.23 14.01
CA ARG A 58 -7.10 10.78 14.04
C ARG A 58 -7.21 11.93 15.04
N ALA A 59 -8.25 12.72 14.92
CA ALA A 59 -8.73 13.51 16.04
C ALA A 59 -9.45 12.57 17.02
N GLU A 60 -9.30 12.78 18.31
CA GLU A 60 -10.03 11.99 19.32
C GLU A 60 -11.44 12.51 19.52
N GLU A 61 -11.61 13.83 19.41
CA GLU A 61 -12.88 14.51 19.53
C GLU A 61 -13.11 15.51 18.38
N ASP A 62 -14.34 15.85 18.12
CA ASP A 62 -14.72 16.89 17.16
C ASP A 62 -14.66 18.27 17.85
N THR A 63 -13.45 18.68 18.23
CA THR A 63 -13.15 19.97 18.87
C THR A 63 -12.25 20.84 17.99
N ARG A 64 -12.22 22.14 18.26
CA ARG A 64 -11.33 23.10 17.59
C ARG A 64 -9.86 22.77 17.85
N GLU A 65 -9.56 22.34 19.05
CA GLU A 65 -8.23 21.99 19.52
C GLU A 65 -7.72 20.77 18.77
N ASP A 66 -8.49 19.70 18.71
CA ASP A 66 -8.13 18.48 17.97
C ASP A 66 -8.06 18.71 16.46
N TRP A 67 -8.92 19.60 15.94
CA TRP A 67 -8.84 20.03 14.55
C TRP A 67 -7.48 20.67 14.21
N ALA A 68 -6.98 21.53 15.09
CA ALA A 68 -5.67 22.18 14.91
C ALA A 68 -4.51 21.19 15.14
N ASP A 69 -4.60 20.37 16.18
CA ASP A 69 -3.60 19.38 16.57
C ASP A 69 -3.36 18.35 15.46
N LEU A 70 -4.41 17.91 14.78
CA LEU A 70 -4.29 16.98 13.65
C LEU A 70 -3.41 17.54 12.51
N SER A 71 -3.46 18.85 12.23
CA SER A 71 -2.56 19.48 11.24
C SER A 71 -1.10 19.40 11.69
N TRP A 72 -0.84 19.74 12.96
CA TRP A 72 0.50 19.69 13.53
C TRP A 72 1.07 18.25 13.56
N LYS A 73 0.27 17.26 13.97
CA LYS A 73 0.64 15.83 13.94
C LYS A 73 1.00 15.39 12.52
N SER A 74 0.16 15.75 11.54
CA SER A 74 0.36 15.38 10.14
C SER A 74 1.67 15.95 9.60
N GLU A 75 1.93 17.23 9.80
CA GLU A 75 3.16 17.89 9.37
C GLU A 75 4.39 17.26 10.04
N SER A 76 4.35 17.07 11.36
CA SER A 76 5.43 16.47 12.14
C SER A 76 5.80 15.07 11.66
N CYS A 77 4.79 14.22 11.35
CA CYS A 77 5.02 12.87 10.82
C CYS A 77 5.60 12.91 9.41
N LEU A 78 5.02 13.71 8.50
CA LEU A 78 5.48 13.81 7.11
C LEU A 78 6.93 14.29 7.00
N MET A 79 7.37 15.19 7.87
CA MET A 79 8.77 15.68 7.92
C MET A 79 9.78 14.58 8.24
N THR A 80 9.40 13.48 8.92
CA THR A 80 10.30 12.34 9.13
C THR A 80 10.52 11.52 7.86
N GLY A 81 9.67 11.71 6.84
CA GLY A 81 9.63 10.96 5.60
C GLY A 81 8.76 9.71 5.66
N GLY A 82 7.98 9.51 6.71
CA GLY A 82 6.92 8.51 6.77
C GLY A 82 5.63 9.00 6.13
N GLY A 83 4.82 8.08 5.60
CA GLY A 83 3.46 8.37 5.16
C GLY A 83 2.50 8.48 6.34
N ILE A 84 1.37 9.13 6.14
CA ILE A 84 0.31 9.24 7.16
C ILE A 84 -1.01 8.71 6.64
N GLY A 85 -1.84 8.23 7.54
CA GLY A 85 -3.24 7.95 7.23
C GLY A 85 -4.14 8.44 8.34
N ILE A 86 -5.31 8.95 7.97
CA ILE A 86 -6.23 9.64 8.89
C ILE A 86 -7.65 9.13 8.66
N ASP A 87 -8.30 8.74 9.75
CA ASP A 87 -9.75 8.53 9.78
C ASP A 87 -10.44 9.82 10.24
N TYR A 88 -11.32 10.35 9.38
CA TYR A 88 -12.04 11.60 9.61
C TYR A 88 -13.45 11.40 10.13
N SER A 89 -13.85 10.18 10.44
CA SER A 89 -15.23 9.81 10.80
C SER A 89 -15.72 10.46 12.10
N VAL A 90 -14.81 10.94 12.95
CA VAL A 90 -15.14 11.64 14.20
C VAL A 90 -15.77 13.02 13.96
N TYR A 91 -15.45 13.66 12.84
CA TYR A 91 -15.95 15.01 12.54
C TYR A 91 -17.43 14.98 12.13
N ARG A 92 -18.20 15.98 12.62
CA ARG A 92 -19.58 16.19 12.21
C ARG A 92 -19.68 16.56 10.73
N GLY A 93 -20.83 16.24 10.12
CA GLY A 93 -21.10 16.57 8.72
C GLY A 93 -21.22 18.07 8.46
N GLU A 94 -21.05 18.46 7.19
CA GLU A 94 -21.27 19.82 6.70
C GLU A 94 -22.68 20.31 7.06
N GLY A 95 -22.80 21.57 7.45
CA GLY A 95 -24.06 22.20 7.84
C GLY A 95 -24.52 21.88 9.26
N ALA A 96 -23.85 20.97 10.01
CA ALA A 96 -24.20 20.71 11.41
C ALA A 96 -24.03 21.96 12.28
N VAL A 97 -24.98 22.20 13.19
CA VAL A 97 -25.01 23.41 14.02
C VAL A 97 -23.85 23.45 15.00
N LEU A 98 -23.12 24.56 15.03
CA LEU A 98 -22.07 24.84 16.02
C LEU A 98 -22.67 25.56 17.24
N LYS A 99 -22.99 24.78 18.29
CA LYS A 99 -23.69 25.31 19.48
C LYS A 99 -22.92 26.44 20.21
N GLY A 100 -21.58 26.42 20.14
CA GLY A 100 -20.73 27.40 20.84
C GLY A 100 -20.57 28.73 20.12
N THR A 101 -20.64 28.75 18.79
CA THR A 101 -20.34 29.93 17.94
C THR A 101 -21.55 30.40 17.13
N GLY A 102 -22.63 29.62 17.04
CA GLY A 102 -23.85 29.99 16.32
C GLY A 102 -23.75 29.89 14.80
N GLY A 103 -22.73 29.21 14.27
CA GLY A 103 -22.58 28.92 12.84
C GLY A 103 -22.84 27.46 12.48
N THR A 104 -22.39 27.05 11.29
CA THR A 104 -22.45 25.67 10.80
C THR A 104 -21.06 25.08 10.55
N ALA A 105 -20.94 23.77 10.69
CA ALA A 105 -19.71 23.04 10.43
C ALA A 105 -19.41 22.95 8.93
N SER A 106 -18.14 22.91 8.57
CA SER A 106 -17.67 22.74 7.20
C SER A 106 -17.54 21.27 6.77
N GLY A 107 -17.72 20.33 7.69
CA GLY A 107 -17.51 18.90 7.45
C GLY A 107 -16.04 18.48 7.35
N PRO A 108 -15.75 17.18 7.14
CA PRO A 108 -14.40 16.63 7.11
C PRO A 108 -13.62 16.95 5.82
N ILE A 109 -14.29 17.10 4.68
CA ILE A 109 -13.62 17.24 3.37
C ILE A 109 -12.69 18.47 3.29
N PRO A 110 -13.08 19.67 3.76
CA PRO A 110 -12.15 20.81 3.83
C PRO A 110 -10.91 20.54 4.68
N LYS A 111 -11.04 19.76 5.77
CA LYS A 111 -9.89 19.36 6.58
C LYS A 111 -8.96 18.41 5.82
N MET A 112 -9.51 17.46 5.08
CA MET A 112 -8.73 16.58 4.18
C MET A 112 -7.96 17.41 3.15
N GLN A 113 -8.59 18.44 2.56
CA GLN A 113 -7.93 19.33 1.61
C GLN A 113 -6.79 20.15 2.25
N MET A 114 -6.97 20.62 3.49
CA MET A 114 -5.89 21.28 4.23
C MET A 114 -4.69 20.37 4.45
N ILE A 115 -4.91 19.11 4.85
CA ILE A 115 -3.84 18.13 5.04
C ILE A 115 -3.20 17.76 3.69
N ASN A 116 -3.98 17.64 2.62
CA ASN A 116 -3.48 17.45 1.26
C ASN A 116 -2.49 18.54 0.85
N GLU A 117 -2.77 19.82 1.17
CA GLU A 117 -1.86 20.93 0.88
C GLU A 117 -0.60 20.90 1.76
N ILE A 118 -0.67 20.46 3.02
CA ILE A 118 0.52 20.17 3.84
C ILE A 118 1.38 19.14 3.09
N GLY A 119 0.80 18.04 2.63
CA GLY A 119 1.50 17.02 1.87
C GLY A 119 2.17 17.53 0.59
N ARG A 120 1.51 18.44 -0.11
CA ARG A 120 2.07 19.09 -1.31
C ARG A 120 3.31 19.94 -1.01
N ARG A 121 3.39 20.52 0.17
CA ARG A 121 4.45 21.46 0.56
C ARG A 121 5.57 20.81 1.35
N VAL A 122 5.33 19.66 1.97
CA VAL A 122 6.34 18.93 2.74
C VAL A 122 7.02 17.90 1.86
N MET A 123 8.29 18.14 1.55
CA MET A 123 9.14 17.18 0.83
C MET A 123 9.74 16.19 1.83
N GLN A 124 9.35 14.93 1.73
CA GLN A 124 9.89 13.86 2.57
C GLN A 124 11.39 13.65 2.34
N GLY A 125 12.21 13.94 3.37
CA GLY A 125 13.67 13.77 3.27
C GLY A 125 14.33 14.50 2.11
N GLY A 126 13.67 15.54 1.55
CA GLY A 126 14.21 16.41 0.51
C GLY A 126 14.02 15.91 -0.94
N SER A 127 13.44 14.73 -1.18
CA SER A 127 13.35 14.18 -2.54
C SER A 127 12.10 13.35 -2.85
N ARG A 128 11.27 13.02 -1.86
CA ARG A 128 10.09 12.15 -2.05
C ARG A 128 8.81 12.93 -1.82
N ARG A 129 7.78 12.71 -2.67
CA ARG A 129 6.44 13.23 -2.43
C ARG A 129 5.83 12.61 -1.18
N SER A 130 4.99 13.37 -0.48
CA SER A 130 4.24 12.90 0.67
C SER A 130 3.23 11.84 0.26
N ALA A 131 3.00 10.86 1.13
CA ALA A 131 1.98 9.83 0.97
C ALA A 131 0.94 10.01 2.10
N ILE A 132 -0.30 10.28 1.72
CA ILE A 132 -1.41 10.54 2.64
C ILE A 132 -2.58 9.61 2.30
N TYR A 133 -3.26 9.16 3.33
CA TYR A 133 -4.51 8.42 3.23
C TYR A 133 -5.58 9.11 4.07
N ALA A 134 -6.81 9.11 3.58
CA ALA A 134 -7.98 9.59 4.29
C ALA A 134 -9.12 8.56 4.20
N SER A 135 -9.82 8.34 5.29
CA SER A 135 -11.01 7.51 5.29
C SER A 135 -12.20 8.18 5.96
N LEU A 136 -13.38 7.69 5.60
CA LEU A 136 -14.67 8.12 6.16
C LEU A 136 -15.58 6.91 6.32
N ASN A 137 -16.34 6.85 7.42
CA ASN A 137 -17.33 5.79 7.64
C ASN A 137 -18.46 5.86 6.61
N HIS A 138 -18.93 4.72 6.14
CA HIS A 138 -19.99 4.60 5.14
C HIS A 138 -21.34 5.23 5.56
N GLN A 139 -21.55 5.41 6.86
CA GLN A 139 -22.76 6.05 7.43
C GLN A 139 -22.60 7.56 7.70
N HIS A 140 -21.40 8.12 7.41
CA HIS A 140 -21.16 9.54 7.68
C HIS A 140 -22.08 10.43 6.83
N PRO A 141 -22.62 11.55 7.39
CA PRO A 141 -23.51 12.44 6.65
C PRO A 141 -22.95 12.96 5.31
N ASP A 142 -21.62 13.16 5.23
CA ASP A 142 -20.95 13.66 4.04
C ASP A 142 -20.43 12.55 3.11
N ILE A 143 -20.85 11.29 3.31
CA ILE A 143 -20.31 10.16 2.56
C ILE A 143 -20.47 10.32 1.03
N MET A 144 -21.61 10.84 0.56
CA MET A 144 -21.83 11.02 -0.88
C MET A 144 -20.91 12.09 -1.48
N SER A 145 -20.65 13.18 -0.76
CA SER A 145 -19.67 14.19 -1.15
C SER A 145 -18.26 13.63 -1.18
N PHE A 146 -17.91 12.78 -0.19
CA PHE A 146 -16.62 12.10 -0.12
C PHE A 146 -16.41 11.12 -1.27
N LEU A 147 -17.42 10.31 -1.62
CA LEU A 147 -17.38 9.38 -2.75
C LEU A 147 -17.07 10.06 -4.08
N ASN A 148 -17.51 11.32 -4.24
CA ASN A 148 -17.30 12.08 -5.45
C ASN A 148 -16.10 13.06 -5.38
N ALA A 149 -15.38 13.11 -4.25
CA ALA A 149 -14.35 14.13 -3.99
C ALA A 149 -13.17 14.11 -4.98
N LYS A 150 -12.96 13.00 -5.69
CA LYS A 150 -11.89 12.84 -6.70
C LYS A 150 -12.42 12.51 -8.10
N ASN A 151 -13.67 12.81 -8.36
CA ASN A 151 -14.26 12.64 -9.69
C ASN A 151 -13.87 13.80 -10.62
N TRP A 152 -12.60 13.92 -10.90
CA TRP A 152 -12.01 15.06 -11.62
C TRP A 152 -12.54 15.25 -13.03
N ALA A 153 -13.02 14.20 -13.69
CA ALA A 153 -13.61 14.26 -15.01
C ALA A 153 -14.94 15.03 -15.03
N ASP A 154 -15.64 15.12 -13.90
CA ASP A 154 -16.91 15.84 -13.78
C ASP A 154 -16.75 17.20 -13.07
N MET A 155 -15.51 17.58 -12.68
CA MET A 155 -15.22 18.80 -11.94
C MET A 155 -14.61 19.87 -12.86
N PRO A 156 -15.32 20.99 -13.14
CA PRO A 156 -14.78 22.04 -13.99
C PRO A 156 -13.68 22.84 -13.28
N VAL A 157 -12.68 23.28 -14.04
CA VAL A 157 -11.63 24.19 -13.57
C VAL A 157 -12.05 25.64 -13.87
N GLY A 158 -12.65 26.29 -12.88
CA GLY A 158 -13.14 27.67 -13.02
C GLY A 158 -14.02 27.83 -14.26
N ASN A 159 -13.72 28.84 -15.09
CA ASN A 159 -14.45 29.12 -16.34
C ASN A 159 -13.64 28.72 -17.60
N THR A 160 -12.70 27.79 -17.49
CA THR A 160 -11.81 27.41 -18.60
C THR A 160 -12.47 26.53 -19.65
N GLY A 161 -13.59 25.87 -19.32
CA GLY A 161 -14.23 24.87 -20.16
C GLY A 161 -13.56 23.49 -20.09
N GLN A 162 -12.49 23.36 -19.29
CA GLN A 162 -11.79 22.10 -19.03
C GLN A 162 -12.17 21.54 -17.64
N THR A 163 -12.05 20.24 -17.48
CA THR A 163 -12.14 19.56 -16.18
C THR A 163 -10.78 19.45 -15.51
N TYR A 164 -10.75 19.11 -14.22
CA TYR A 164 -9.47 18.80 -13.54
C TYR A 164 -8.76 17.62 -14.20
N PHE A 165 -9.50 16.65 -14.74
CA PHE A 165 -8.92 15.53 -15.47
C PHE A 165 -8.20 16.02 -16.73
N ASP A 166 -8.82 16.88 -17.54
CA ASP A 166 -8.22 17.42 -18.77
C ASP A 166 -6.93 18.19 -18.47
N VAL A 167 -6.98 19.10 -17.50
CA VAL A 167 -5.80 19.89 -17.14
C VAL A 167 -4.68 19.01 -16.57
N LYS A 168 -5.02 17.95 -15.81
CA LYS A 168 -4.06 17.02 -15.25
C LYS A 168 -3.35 16.16 -16.30
N GLN A 169 -3.97 15.96 -17.48
CA GLN A 169 -3.33 15.32 -18.65
C GLN A 169 -2.20 16.18 -19.20
N ASP A 170 -2.40 17.51 -19.25
CA ASP A 170 -1.45 18.46 -19.80
C ASP A 170 -0.37 18.87 -18.77
N ASP A 171 -0.77 19.04 -17.51
CA ASP A 171 0.10 19.41 -16.38
C ASP A 171 -0.17 18.52 -15.16
N PHE A 172 0.69 17.51 -15.00
CA PHE A 172 0.60 16.59 -13.87
C PHE A 172 0.73 17.28 -12.51
N ASP A 173 1.49 18.37 -12.40
CA ASP A 173 1.70 19.10 -11.16
C ASP A 173 0.59 20.11 -10.85
N PHE A 174 -0.38 20.27 -11.76
CA PHE A 174 -1.55 21.11 -11.52
C PHE A 174 -2.31 20.64 -10.29
N PRO A 175 -2.58 21.51 -9.30
CA PRO A 175 -3.23 21.12 -8.05
C PRO A 175 -4.69 20.75 -8.27
N CYS A 176 -5.05 19.51 -7.94
CA CYS A 176 -6.41 19.00 -7.97
C CYS A 176 -6.91 18.66 -6.57
N PRO A 177 -8.23 18.61 -6.33
CA PRO A 177 -8.77 18.19 -5.05
C PRO A 177 -8.25 16.82 -4.63
N LEU A 178 -7.63 16.72 -3.44
CA LEU A 178 -7.10 15.50 -2.83
C LEU A 178 -6.10 14.69 -3.69
N ASP A 179 -5.33 15.35 -4.56
CA ASP A 179 -4.38 14.68 -5.47
C ASP A 179 -3.12 14.13 -4.78
N MET A 180 -2.85 14.55 -3.54
CA MET A 180 -1.80 14.00 -2.68
C MET A 180 -2.33 12.96 -1.68
N THR A 181 -3.64 12.64 -1.74
CA THR A 181 -4.33 11.86 -0.72
C THR A 181 -5.12 10.71 -1.35
N ASN A 182 -4.82 9.48 -0.94
CA ASN A 182 -5.68 8.33 -1.24
C ASN A 182 -6.89 8.34 -0.33
N ILE A 183 -8.04 7.95 -0.85
CA ILE A 183 -9.27 7.92 -0.08
C ILE A 183 -9.91 6.53 -0.09
N SER A 184 -10.52 6.14 1.05
CA SER A 184 -11.27 4.88 1.16
C SER A 184 -12.46 5.03 2.10
N VAL A 185 -13.48 4.21 1.90
CA VAL A 185 -14.66 4.13 2.77
C VAL A 185 -14.47 3.02 3.80
N ASN A 186 -14.72 3.33 5.08
CA ASN A 186 -14.74 2.37 6.17
C ASN A 186 -16.11 1.69 6.25
N TYR A 187 -16.13 0.36 6.10
CA TYR A 187 -17.30 -0.50 6.30
C TYR A 187 -17.15 -1.28 7.61
N ASP A 188 -18.21 -1.33 8.38
CA ASP A 188 -18.27 -1.89 9.72
C ASP A 188 -19.10 -3.19 9.78
N THR A 189 -19.21 -3.77 10.98
CA THR A 189 -19.95 -5.01 11.24
C THR A 189 -21.43 -4.89 10.87
N ASP A 190 -22.06 -3.73 11.11
CA ASP A 190 -23.48 -3.53 10.81
C ASP A 190 -23.76 -3.62 9.31
N TRP A 191 -22.88 -3.06 8.48
CA TRP A 191 -22.97 -3.21 7.02
C TRP A 191 -22.88 -4.69 6.58
N LEU A 192 -21.93 -5.44 7.15
CA LEU A 192 -21.71 -6.85 6.79
C LEU A 192 -22.91 -7.72 7.22
N LEU A 193 -23.42 -7.52 8.43
CA LEU A 193 -24.57 -8.28 8.95
C LEU A 193 -25.84 -7.98 8.13
N ASN A 194 -26.07 -6.72 7.75
CA ASN A 194 -27.17 -6.36 6.86
C ASN A 194 -27.05 -7.07 5.51
N TYR A 195 -25.85 -7.09 4.91
CA TYR A 195 -25.61 -7.80 3.66
C TYR A 195 -25.87 -9.31 3.79
N TRP A 196 -25.42 -9.94 4.88
CA TRP A 196 -25.64 -11.38 5.09
C TRP A 196 -27.12 -11.72 5.32
N GLU A 197 -27.87 -10.85 5.97
CA GLU A 197 -29.29 -11.05 6.26
C GLU A 197 -30.17 -10.82 5.02
N THR A 198 -29.88 -9.77 4.25
CA THR A 198 -30.78 -9.28 3.19
C THR A 198 -30.29 -9.51 1.77
N GLY A 199 -28.98 -9.70 1.59
CA GLY A 199 -28.31 -9.69 0.28
C GLY A 199 -28.13 -8.27 -0.30
N ASP A 200 -28.56 -7.23 0.43
CA ASP A 200 -28.45 -5.84 -0.02
C ASP A 200 -27.11 -5.22 0.39
N ILE A 201 -26.34 -4.82 -0.62
CA ILE A 201 -25.04 -4.15 -0.42
C ILE A 201 -25.17 -2.67 -0.05
N GLY A 202 -26.33 -2.08 -0.22
CA GLY A 202 -26.62 -0.67 0.01
C GLY A 202 -26.11 0.28 -1.09
N ASP A 203 -26.75 1.45 -1.16
CA ASP A 203 -26.45 2.45 -2.22
C ASP A 203 -25.05 3.05 -2.09
N VAL A 204 -24.55 3.24 -0.87
CA VAL A 204 -23.21 3.77 -0.62
C VAL A 204 -22.15 2.83 -1.18
N PHE A 205 -22.28 1.52 -0.91
CA PHE A 205 -21.31 0.52 -1.41
C PHE A 205 -21.36 0.43 -2.94
N ARG A 206 -22.55 0.40 -3.52
CA ARG A 206 -22.75 0.36 -4.98
C ARG A 206 -22.14 1.60 -5.64
N HIS A 207 -22.34 2.79 -5.06
CA HIS A 207 -21.76 4.03 -5.57
C HIS A 207 -20.24 4.05 -5.42
N ASN A 208 -19.71 3.55 -4.27
CA ASN A 208 -18.26 3.41 -4.07
C ASN A 208 -17.64 2.51 -5.15
N VAL A 209 -18.24 1.34 -5.44
CA VAL A 209 -17.78 0.45 -6.50
C VAL A 209 -17.76 1.15 -7.85
N ARG A 210 -18.87 1.83 -8.21
CA ARG A 210 -18.92 2.60 -9.47
C ARG A 210 -17.78 3.62 -9.58
N GLN A 211 -17.51 4.38 -8.53
CA GLN A 211 -16.43 5.36 -8.53
C GLN A 211 -15.05 4.69 -8.60
N ALA A 212 -14.83 3.60 -7.86
CA ALA A 212 -13.59 2.84 -7.92
C ALA A 212 -13.32 2.27 -9.32
N LEU A 213 -14.33 1.71 -9.98
CA LEU A 213 -14.24 1.20 -11.36
C LEU A 213 -14.01 2.31 -12.40
N ARG A 214 -14.39 3.54 -12.09
CA ARG A 214 -14.27 4.71 -12.99
C ARG A 214 -12.97 5.48 -12.74
N THR A 215 -12.58 5.70 -11.48
CA THR A 215 -11.53 6.66 -11.09
C THR A 215 -10.43 6.06 -10.21
N ALA A 216 -10.45 4.77 -9.93
CA ALA A 216 -9.61 4.05 -8.98
C ALA A 216 -9.93 4.34 -7.50
N GLU A 217 -10.77 5.31 -7.18
CA GLU A 217 -11.06 5.73 -5.80
C GLU A 217 -12.52 6.17 -5.63
N PRO A 218 -13.05 6.05 -4.40
CA PRO A 218 -12.42 5.55 -3.17
C PRO A 218 -12.16 4.05 -3.17
N GLY A 219 -11.11 3.63 -2.45
CA GLY A 219 -10.92 2.24 -2.06
C GLY A 219 -11.85 1.81 -0.94
N PHE A 220 -11.63 0.60 -0.42
CA PHE A 220 -12.47 -0.02 0.60
C PHE A 220 -11.63 -0.41 1.81
N SER A 221 -12.12 -0.12 3.01
CA SER A 221 -11.54 -0.51 4.29
C SER A 221 -12.58 -1.32 5.05
N PHE A 222 -12.31 -2.59 5.27
CA PHE A 222 -13.22 -3.54 5.93
C PHE A 222 -12.77 -3.76 7.37
N ASN A 223 -13.66 -3.42 8.32
CA ASN A 223 -13.38 -3.48 9.75
C ASN A 223 -14.56 -4.17 10.44
N PHE A 224 -14.45 -5.48 10.66
CA PHE A 224 -15.55 -6.29 11.12
C PHE A 224 -15.24 -6.99 12.46
N PHE A 225 -16.25 -7.18 13.28
CA PHE A 225 -16.23 -7.90 14.55
C PHE A 225 -15.14 -7.35 15.49
N GLU A 226 -14.25 -8.19 15.97
CA GLU A 226 -13.15 -7.82 16.86
C GLU A 226 -12.18 -6.79 16.25
N LYS A 227 -12.23 -6.59 14.93
CA LYS A 227 -11.42 -5.61 14.20
C LYS A 227 -12.18 -4.31 13.85
N GLU A 228 -13.40 -4.14 14.34
CA GLU A 228 -14.27 -3.03 13.98
C GLU A 228 -13.67 -1.66 14.28
N ASN A 229 -12.93 -1.55 15.37
CA ASN A 229 -12.30 -0.30 15.79
C ASN A 229 -10.95 -0.01 15.08
N GLU A 230 -10.38 -0.99 14.37
CA GLU A 230 -9.12 -0.79 13.63
C GLU A 230 -9.34 -0.05 12.30
N THR A 231 -9.96 1.13 12.35
CA THR A 231 -10.30 1.93 11.16
C THR A 231 -9.15 2.77 10.62
N LEU A 232 -8.10 2.96 11.42
CA LEU A 232 -6.91 3.70 11.00
C LEU A 232 -6.08 2.86 10.04
N ARG A 233 -5.68 3.48 8.94
CA ARG A 233 -4.80 2.89 7.89
C ARG A 233 -3.63 3.83 7.63
N ASN A 234 -2.51 3.27 7.17
CA ASN A 234 -1.43 4.06 6.58
C ASN A 234 -1.70 4.40 5.11
N ALA A 235 -0.82 5.15 4.49
CA ALA A 235 -0.95 5.61 3.10
C ALA A 235 -1.16 4.46 2.08
N CYS A 236 -0.57 3.30 2.32
CA CYS A 236 -0.68 2.12 1.44
C CYS A 236 -1.69 1.08 1.96
N THR A 237 -2.41 1.37 3.04
CA THR A 237 -3.53 0.60 3.62
C THR A 237 -3.20 -0.73 4.30
N GLU A 238 -1.95 -1.19 4.32
CA GLU A 238 -1.56 -2.48 4.92
C GLU A 238 -1.51 -2.46 6.45
N VAL A 239 -1.21 -1.33 7.07
CA VAL A 239 -1.16 -1.20 8.54
C VAL A 239 -2.50 -0.77 9.08
N THR A 240 -2.99 -1.43 10.13
CA THR A 240 -4.27 -1.13 10.78
C THR A 240 -4.08 -0.85 12.26
N SER A 241 -4.85 0.07 12.83
CA SER A 241 -4.89 0.34 14.26
C SER A 241 -6.21 0.98 14.70
N GLU A 242 -6.48 0.92 16.00
CA GLU A 242 -7.53 1.68 16.66
C GLU A 242 -6.98 2.92 17.40
N ASP A 243 -5.68 2.98 17.65
CA ASP A 243 -5.04 4.02 18.45
C ASP A 243 -4.51 5.18 17.60
N ASP A 244 -4.89 6.40 17.95
CA ASP A 244 -4.28 7.61 17.37
C ASP A 244 -2.79 7.69 17.67
N SER A 245 -2.02 8.13 16.70
CA SER A 245 -0.56 8.26 16.77
C SER A 245 0.17 6.91 16.83
N ASP A 246 -0.43 5.84 16.33
CA ASP A 246 0.23 4.55 16.19
C ASP A 246 1.22 4.56 15.02
N VAL A 247 2.16 3.64 15.05
CA VAL A 247 3.26 3.59 14.10
C VAL A 247 3.70 2.16 13.84
N CYS A 248 4.13 1.89 12.62
CA CYS A 248 4.63 0.58 12.21
C CYS A 248 5.93 0.70 11.42
N ASN A 249 6.79 -0.29 11.56
CA ASN A 249 7.95 -0.49 10.72
C ASN A 249 7.77 -1.76 9.89
N LEU A 250 8.32 -1.76 8.68
CA LEU A 250 8.04 -2.76 7.66
C LEU A 250 9.29 -3.52 7.23
N GLY A 251 9.13 -4.76 6.84
CA GLY A 251 10.10 -5.59 6.16
C GLY A 251 9.39 -6.74 5.45
N SER A 252 10.01 -7.33 4.44
CA SER A 252 9.36 -8.36 3.64
C SER A 252 10.27 -9.53 3.35
N LEU A 253 9.71 -10.74 3.46
CA LEU A 253 10.31 -11.99 3.06
C LEU A 253 10.15 -12.16 1.55
N ASN A 254 11.17 -12.61 0.87
CA ASN A 254 11.12 -12.95 -0.56
C ASN A 254 10.97 -14.45 -0.73
N PHE A 255 9.74 -14.92 -0.94
CA PHE A 255 9.44 -16.35 -1.07
C PHE A 255 10.20 -17.00 -2.23
N ALA A 256 10.41 -16.27 -3.32
CA ALA A 256 11.13 -16.78 -4.48
C ALA A 256 12.62 -17.08 -4.23
N ARG A 257 13.19 -16.55 -3.15
CA ARG A 257 14.60 -16.74 -2.76
C ARG A 257 14.77 -17.63 -1.53
N ILE A 258 13.71 -18.29 -1.08
CA ILE A 258 13.71 -19.22 0.05
C ILE A 258 13.49 -20.63 -0.50
N ASP A 259 14.40 -21.54 -0.19
CA ASP A 259 14.47 -22.86 -0.81
C ASP A 259 13.46 -23.84 -0.22
N ASP A 260 13.30 -23.83 1.10
CA ASP A 260 12.44 -24.80 1.80
C ASP A 260 11.84 -24.22 3.10
N LEU A 261 11.00 -25.01 3.77
CA LEU A 261 10.33 -24.65 5.01
C LEU A 261 11.28 -24.47 6.21
N GLY A 262 12.44 -25.13 6.21
CA GLY A 262 13.46 -24.97 7.25
C GLY A 262 14.08 -23.58 7.16
N GLN A 263 14.55 -23.21 5.97
CA GLN A 263 15.10 -21.88 5.69
C GLN A 263 14.03 -20.79 5.90
N LEU A 264 12.78 -21.02 5.48
CA LEU A 264 11.68 -20.08 5.73
C LEU A 264 11.53 -19.79 7.23
N LYS A 265 11.57 -20.84 8.06
CA LYS A 265 11.47 -20.71 9.51
C LYS A 265 12.58 -19.81 10.07
N ASP A 266 13.81 -20.03 9.67
CA ASP A 266 14.96 -19.28 10.15
C ASP A 266 14.89 -17.81 9.73
N VAL A 267 14.56 -17.55 8.47
CA VAL A 267 14.37 -16.18 7.95
C VAL A 267 13.24 -15.46 8.68
N VAL A 268 12.09 -16.11 8.90
CA VAL A 268 10.95 -15.53 9.63
C VAL A 268 11.34 -15.14 11.05
N GLN A 269 12.06 -16.02 11.76
CA GLN A 269 12.48 -15.77 13.13
C GLN A 269 13.41 -14.56 13.21
N LEU A 270 14.44 -14.48 12.39
CA LEU A 270 15.41 -13.39 12.40
C LEU A 270 14.81 -12.07 11.87
N ALA A 271 13.97 -12.12 10.85
CA ALA A 271 13.26 -10.95 10.35
C ALA A 271 12.32 -10.34 11.41
N THR A 272 11.60 -11.19 12.16
CA THR A 272 10.73 -10.73 13.27
C THR A 272 11.55 -10.08 14.38
N LYS A 273 12.68 -10.68 14.78
CA LYS A 273 13.59 -10.08 15.75
C LYS A 273 14.15 -8.74 15.27
N PHE A 274 14.58 -8.66 14.01
CA PHE A 274 15.06 -7.41 13.41
C PHE A 274 14.02 -6.28 13.49
N LEU A 275 12.78 -6.56 13.11
CA LEU A 275 11.71 -5.55 13.17
C LEU A 275 11.41 -5.13 14.61
N LEU A 276 11.43 -6.05 15.57
CA LEU A 276 11.26 -5.71 16.99
C LEU A 276 12.42 -4.84 17.50
N CYS A 277 13.67 -5.14 17.17
CA CYS A 277 14.82 -4.27 17.44
C CYS A 277 14.63 -2.89 16.83
N GLY A 278 14.11 -2.83 15.61
CA GLY A 278 13.78 -1.58 14.91
C GLY A 278 12.80 -0.69 15.68
N THR A 279 11.80 -1.27 16.36
CA THR A 279 10.90 -0.50 17.21
C THR A 279 11.62 0.14 18.40
N LEU A 280 12.67 -0.49 18.93
CA LEU A 280 13.43 0.01 20.05
C LEU A 280 14.41 1.13 19.65
N ARG A 281 14.87 1.10 18.41
CA ARG A 281 15.88 2.00 17.86
C ARG A 281 15.29 3.21 17.12
N ALA A 282 14.04 3.13 16.70
CA ALA A 282 13.41 4.18 15.91
C ALA A 282 13.25 5.49 16.68
N GLN A 283 13.68 6.59 16.06
CA GLN A 283 13.33 7.93 16.48
C GLN A 283 11.92 8.28 15.98
N LEU A 284 11.16 9.01 16.77
CA LEU A 284 9.75 9.31 16.53
C LEU A 284 9.51 10.84 16.60
N PRO A 285 8.49 11.36 15.90
CA PRO A 285 8.31 12.82 15.75
C PRO A 285 7.85 13.53 17.02
N TYR A 286 7.09 12.87 17.91
CA TYR A 286 6.57 13.46 19.14
C TYR A 286 6.19 12.37 20.17
N ASP A 287 6.00 12.78 21.43
CA ASP A 287 5.88 11.90 22.60
C ASP A 287 4.71 10.92 22.52
N LYS A 288 3.55 11.33 22.01
CA LYS A 288 2.39 10.42 21.91
C LYS A 288 2.68 9.23 21.00
N VAL A 289 3.36 9.45 19.86
CA VAL A 289 3.79 8.34 18.99
C VAL A 289 4.70 7.37 19.75
N ASN A 290 5.60 7.91 20.59
CA ASN A 290 6.47 7.06 21.40
C ASN A 290 5.68 6.22 22.42
N THR A 291 4.73 6.83 23.13
CA THR A 291 3.88 6.16 24.10
C THR A 291 3.05 5.05 23.46
N VAL A 292 2.42 5.34 22.31
CA VAL A 292 1.60 4.34 21.59
C VAL A 292 2.48 3.25 21.00
N ARG A 293 3.66 3.59 20.45
CA ARG A 293 4.63 2.60 19.99
C ARG A 293 5.05 1.67 21.13
N GLU A 294 5.28 2.17 22.35
CA GLU A 294 5.62 1.35 23.51
C GLU A 294 4.50 0.43 23.94
N LYS A 295 3.25 0.86 23.80
CA LYS A 295 2.06 0.04 24.02
C LYS A 295 1.93 -1.06 22.97
N ASN A 296 1.94 -0.70 21.69
CA ASN A 296 1.50 -1.55 20.59
C ASN A 296 2.64 -2.29 19.87
N ARG A 297 3.81 -1.70 19.74
CA ARG A 297 5.00 -2.26 19.04
C ARG A 297 4.69 -2.96 17.73
N ARG A 298 3.77 -2.44 16.92
CA ARG A 298 3.32 -3.07 15.68
C ARG A 298 4.50 -3.35 14.75
N LEU A 299 4.53 -4.57 14.24
CA LEU A 299 5.48 -5.01 13.23
C LEU A 299 4.71 -5.26 11.93
N GLY A 300 5.29 -4.91 10.81
CA GLY A 300 4.76 -5.20 9.50
C GLY A 300 5.68 -6.15 8.74
N LEU A 301 5.81 -7.39 9.22
CA LEU A 301 6.48 -8.43 8.45
C LEU A 301 5.57 -8.85 7.30
N GLY A 302 6.00 -8.57 6.07
CA GLY A 302 5.26 -8.84 4.85
C GLY A 302 5.93 -9.88 3.97
N LEU A 303 5.35 -10.02 2.78
CA LEU A 303 5.78 -10.98 1.77
C LEU A 303 6.01 -10.27 0.43
N MET A 304 6.91 -10.79 -0.39
CA MET A 304 7.12 -10.48 -1.79
C MET A 304 7.62 -11.72 -2.53
N GLY A 305 7.67 -11.70 -3.85
CA GLY A 305 8.10 -12.85 -4.64
C GLY A 305 7.09 -13.99 -4.70
N LEU A 306 5.81 -13.77 -4.34
CA LEU A 306 4.80 -14.83 -4.32
C LEU A 306 4.47 -15.34 -5.71
N HIS A 307 4.32 -14.47 -6.70
CA HIS A 307 4.04 -14.89 -8.07
C HIS A 307 5.23 -15.62 -8.69
N GLU A 308 6.43 -15.11 -8.50
CA GLU A 308 7.66 -15.77 -8.93
C GLU A 308 7.79 -17.16 -8.29
N TRP A 309 7.52 -17.29 -6.98
CA TRP A 309 7.49 -18.58 -6.27
C TRP A 309 6.50 -19.58 -6.89
N LEU A 310 5.31 -19.10 -7.32
CA LEU A 310 4.32 -19.92 -8.03
C LEU A 310 4.83 -20.38 -9.40
N ILE A 311 5.37 -19.45 -10.19
CA ILE A 311 5.89 -19.77 -11.54
C ILE A 311 7.04 -20.77 -11.46
N GLN A 312 7.97 -20.62 -10.52
CA GLN A 312 9.09 -21.55 -10.28
C GLN A 312 8.60 -23.00 -10.03
N ARG A 313 7.36 -23.14 -9.52
CA ARG A 313 6.71 -24.45 -9.24
C ARG A 313 5.71 -24.88 -10.31
N GLY A 314 5.63 -24.16 -11.42
CA GLY A 314 4.72 -24.46 -12.54
C GLY A 314 3.24 -24.20 -12.24
N HIS A 315 2.95 -23.33 -11.26
CA HIS A 315 1.59 -22.95 -10.88
C HIS A 315 1.13 -21.67 -11.56
N ARG A 316 -0.17 -21.56 -11.78
CA ARG A 316 -0.85 -20.32 -12.16
C ARG A 316 -0.94 -19.39 -10.93
N TYR A 317 -1.40 -18.14 -11.17
CA TYR A 317 -1.63 -17.18 -10.07
C TYR A 317 -2.87 -17.59 -9.24
N GLU A 318 -2.68 -18.57 -8.38
CA GLU A 318 -3.68 -19.07 -7.42
C GLU A 318 -2.96 -19.68 -6.20
N THR A 319 -3.61 -19.70 -5.04
CA THR A 319 -3.03 -20.32 -3.86
C THR A 319 -3.05 -21.85 -3.97
N THR A 320 -1.98 -22.50 -3.53
CA THR A 320 -1.82 -23.96 -3.57
C THR A 320 -1.74 -24.54 -2.16
N PRO A 321 -2.01 -25.84 -1.97
CA PRO A 321 -1.81 -26.50 -0.67
C PRO A 321 -0.38 -26.37 -0.13
N GLU A 322 0.62 -26.30 -1.02
CA GLU A 322 2.01 -26.06 -0.61
C GLU A 322 2.18 -24.63 -0.08
N MET A 323 1.67 -23.62 -0.79
CA MET A 323 1.71 -22.23 -0.38
C MET A 323 1.03 -22.01 0.99
N HIS A 324 -0.11 -22.67 1.23
CA HIS A 324 -0.77 -22.63 2.54
C HIS A 324 0.09 -23.23 3.67
N ARG A 325 0.90 -24.27 3.40
CA ARG A 325 1.87 -24.78 4.38
C ARG A 325 2.96 -23.74 4.70
N TRP A 326 3.43 -23.01 3.68
CA TRP A 326 4.40 -21.93 3.85
C TRP A 326 3.81 -20.77 4.66
N PHE A 327 2.59 -20.36 4.38
CA PHE A 327 1.90 -19.32 5.13
C PHE A 327 1.70 -19.72 6.61
N LYS A 328 1.38 -20.98 6.90
CA LYS A 328 1.27 -21.46 8.29
C LYS A 328 2.61 -21.37 9.05
N VAL A 329 3.72 -21.65 8.41
CA VAL A 329 5.05 -21.48 9.03
C VAL A 329 5.34 -20.00 9.25
N TYR A 330 5.08 -19.15 8.27
CA TYR A 330 5.22 -17.70 8.37
C TYR A 330 4.42 -17.13 9.56
N GLU A 331 3.14 -17.50 9.68
CA GLU A 331 2.27 -17.08 10.77
C GLU A 331 2.77 -17.59 12.13
N ALA A 332 2.93 -18.91 12.27
CA ALA A 332 3.24 -19.54 13.54
C ALA A 332 4.60 -19.09 14.10
N GLU A 333 5.64 -19.02 13.25
CA GLU A 333 6.98 -18.64 13.70
C GLU A 333 7.07 -17.15 14.02
N SER A 334 6.43 -16.26 13.22
CA SER A 334 6.43 -14.83 13.51
C SER A 334 5.69 -14.50 14.81
N ASP A 335 4.54 -15.14 15.09
CA ASP A 335 3.82 -14.98 16.35
C ASP A 335 4.60 -15.51 17.56
N LYS A 336 5.22 -16.67 17.39
CA LYS A 336 6.05 -17.27 18.44
C LYS A 336 7.21 -16.35 18.80
N ILE A 337 7.96 -15.89 17.81
CA ILE A 337 9.13 -15.04 18.05
C ILE A 337 8.71 -13.65 18.58
N ALA A 338 7.66 -13.04 18.05
CA ALA A 338 7.16 -11.78 18.56
C ALA A 338 6.81 -11.86 20.05
N ARG A 339 6.22 -12.97 20.50
CA ARG A 339 5.92 -13.22 21.91
C ARG A 339 7.18 -13.51 22.74
N ASP A 340 8.01 -14.44 22.30
CA ASP A 340 9.12 -14.97 23.09
C ASP A 340 10.25 -13.92 23.20
N PHE A 341 10.58 -13.25 22.11
CA PHE A 341 11.63 -12.23 22.07
C PHE A 341 11.21 -10.93 22.78
N SER A 342 9.93 -10.51 22.69
CA SER A 342 9.47 -9.37 23.50
C SER A 342 9.53 -9.64 25.00
N LYS A 343 9.27 -10.88 25.42
CA LYS A 343 9.44 -11.32 26.81
C LYS A 343 10.91 -11.31 27.25
N GLU A 344 11.81 -11.81 26.41
CA GLU A 344 13.26 -11.78 26.64
C GLU A 344 13.75 -10.35 26.83
N LEU A 345 13.31 -9.42 25.99
CA LEU A 345 13.67 -8.01 26.06
C LEU A 345 12.90 -7.23 27.15
N SER A 346 11.96 -7.86 27.87
CA SER A 346 11.11 -7.23 28.88
C SER A 346 10.32 -6.02 28.36
N VAL A 347 9.77 -6.15 27.14
CA VAL A 347 8.95 -5.12 26.48
C VAL A 347 7.54 -5.65 26.17
N SER A 348 6.61 -4.75 25.82
CA SER A 348 5.26 -5.15 25.41
C SER A 348 5.29 -6.07 24.19
N ARG A 349 4.42 -7.07 24.17
CA ARG A 349 4.22 -7.91 23.00
C ARG A 349 3.65 -7.06 21.85
N PRO A 350 4.12 -7.23 20.60
CA PRO A 350 3.51 -6.61 19.45
C PRO A 350 1.99 -6.88 19.35
N ALA A 351 1.20 -5.84 19.20
CA ALA A 351 -0.24 -5.93 19.03
C ALA A 351 -0.61 -6.57 17.68
N ALA A 352 0.25 -6.41 16.69
CA ALA A 352 0.18 -7.09 15.40
C ALA A 352 1.60 -7.31 14.86
N VAL A 353 1.78 -8.35 14.06
CA VAL A 353 3.10 -8.79 13.59
C VAL A 353 3.22 -8.73 12.08
N ARG A 354 2.15 -8.98 11.33
CA ARG A 354 2.15 -9.17 9.88
C ARG A 354 1.30 -8.13 9.16
N ALA A 355 1.89 -7.52 8.12
CA ALA A 355 1.23 -6.65 7.16
C ALA A 355 1.94 -6.80 5.81
N ILE A 356 1.23 -6.84 4.71
CA ILE A 356 1.86 -6.95 3.40
C ILE A 356 1.83 -5.60 2.71
N ALA A 357 3.02 -4.97 2.69
CA ALA A 357 3.28 -3.71 2.01
C ALA A 357 3.41 -3.89 0.48
N PRO A 358 3.30 -2.82 -0.32
CA PRO A 358 3.44 -2.89 -1.77
C PRO A 358 4.84 -3.34 -2.24
N THR A 359 5.88 -3.15 -1.44
CA THR A 359 7.28 -3.56 -1.67
C THR A 359 7.95 -3.08 -2.96
N GLY A 360 7.43 -2.04 -3.63
CA GLY A 360 7.92 -1.65 -4.94
C GLY A 360 9.42 -1.34 -5.01
N THR A 361 9.94 -0.52 -4.09
CA THR A 361 11.38 -0.19 -4.07
C THR A 361 12.24 -1.40 -3.75
N ILE A 362 11.87 -2.18 -2.72
CA ILE A 362 12.65 -3.36 -2.32
C ILE A 362 12.45 -4.55 -3.26
N GLY A 363 11.29 -4.66 -3.92
CA GLY A 363 11.03 -5.64 -4.96
C GLY A 363 11.87 -5.38 -6.21
N ILE A 364 11.98 -4.12 -6.65
CA ILE A 364 12.88 -3.72 -7.74
C ILE A 364 14.35 -4.03 -7.36
N LEU A 365 14.75 -3.70 -6.13
CA LEU A 365 16.10 -4.00 -5.63
C LEU A 365 16.37 -5.51 -5.62
N ALA A 366 15.39 -6.32 -5.28
CA ALA A 366 15.50 -7.78 -5.23
C ALA A 366 15.29 -8.45 -6.58
N GLY A 367 14.80 -7.73 -7.60
CA GLY A 367 14.43 -8.28 -8.90
C GLY A 367 13.34 -9.34 -8.81
N THR A 368 12.27 -9.05 -8.03
CA THR A 368 11.19 -10.02 -7.73
C THR A 368 9.81 -9.37 -7.80
N SER A 369 8.76 -10.20 -7.87
CA SER A 369 7.38 -9.73 -7.83
C SER A 369 7.04 -9.07 -6.48
N THR A 370 6.24 -8.01 -6.51
CA THR A 370 6.00 -7.13 -5.36
C THR A 370 4.78 -7.55 -4.55
N GLY A 371 4.87 -7.56 -3.23
CA GLY A 371 3.76 -7.88 -2.33
C GLY A 371 3.08 -9.19 -2.71
N VAL A 372 1.75 -9.12 -2.84
CA VAL A 372 0.92 -10.22 -3.35
C VAL A 372 0.61 -10.08 -4.86
N GLU A 373 1.19 -9.09 -5.54
CA GLU A 373 0.85 -8.79 -6.92
C GLU A 373 1.43 -9.83 -7.89
N PRO A 374 0.71 -10.17 -8.97
CA PRO A 374 1.36 -10.78 -10.12
C PRO A 374 2.31 -9.77 -10.76
N ILE A 375 3.27 -10.25 -11.55
CA ILE A 375 4.06 -9.34 -12.40
C ILE A 375 3.10 -8.50 -13.27
N PHE A 376 3.46 -7.24 -13.51
CA PHE A 376 2.59 -6.34 -14.29
C PHE A 376 2.34 -6.88 -15.70
N ALA A 377 3.40 -7.17 -16.43
CA ALA A 377 3.41 -7.81 -17.75
C ALA A 377 4.77 -8.46 -17.98
N VAL A 378 4.84 -9.44 -18.87
CA VAL A 378 6.12 -10.08 -19.25
C VAL A 378 7.09 -9.08 -19.86
N ALA A 379 6.59 -8.13 -20.66
CA ALA A 379 7.38 -7.08 -21.27
C ALA A 379 6.55 -5.78 -21.36
N TYR A 380 7.20 -4.66 -21.10
CA TYR A 380 6.55 -3.36 -21.08
C TYR A 380 7.52 -2.23 -21.43
N LYS A 381 6.97 -1.12 -21.83
CA LYS A 381 7.67 0.15 -21.98
C LYS A 381 7.48 0.94 -20.68
N ARG A 382 8.59 1.30 -20.03
CA ARG A 382 8.61 2.11 -18.81
C ARG A 382 8.96 3.55 -19.15
N ARG A 383 8.10 4.47 -18.73
CA ARG A 383 8.31 5.91 -18.88
C ARG A 383 8.87 6.49 -17.58
N TYR A 384 9.81 7.42 -17.68
CA TYR A 384 10.42 8.07 -16.52
C TYR A 384 10.95 9.46 -16.87
N LEU A 385 11.10 10.32 -15.86
CA LEU A 385 11.62 11.66 -16.01
C LEU A 385 13.14 11.66 -15.77
N LYS A 386 13.92 12.18 -16.72
CA LYS A 386 15.36 12.36 -16.61
C LYS A 386 15.74 13.76 -17.10
N SER A 387 16.41 14.54 -16.24
CA SER A 387 16.81 15.92 -16.55
C SER A 387 15.64 16.80 -17.03
N LYS A 388 14.47 16.68 -16.43
CA LYS A 388 13.22 17.36 -16.79
C LYS A 388 12.66 17.01 -18.18
N LYS A 389 13.13 15.94 -18.79
CA LYS A 389 12.61 15.40 -20.04
C LYS A 389 12.06 14.01 -19.83
N TRP A 390 11.00 13.68 -20.54
CA TRP A 390 10.43 12.35 -20.56
C TRP A 390 11.28 11.41 -21.42
N HIS A 391 11.56 10.25 -20.84
CA HIS A 391 12.22 9.13 -21.49
C HIS A 391 11.40 7.88 -21.31
N TYR A 392 11.56 6.94 -22.22
CA TYR A 392 11.07 5.60 -22.02
C TYR A 392 12.14 4.56 -22.36
N GLN A 393 11.97 3.39 -21.78
CA GLN A 393 12.84 2.26 -21.94
C GLN A 393 12.02 0.98 -22.06
N TYR A 394 12.40 0.11 -22.97
CA TYR A 394 11.82 -1.22 -23.06
C TYR A 394 12.42 -2.12 -21.97
N VAL A 395 11.56 -2.86 -21.29
CA VAL A 395 11.92 -3.70 -20.15
C VAL A 395 11.24 -5.04 -20.31
N VAL A 396 11.99 -6.12 -20.08
CA VAL A 396 11.43 -7.43 -19.77
C VAL A 396 11.42 -7.57 -18.26
N ASP A 397 10.30 -8.01 -17.69
CA ASP A 397 10.22 -8.26 -16.26
C ASP A 397 11.29 -9.26 -15.82
N SER A 398 12.00 -8.97 -14.73
CA SER A 398 13.14 -9.79 -14.30
C SER A 398 12.74 -11.19 -13.88
N ALA A 399 11.57 -11.33 -13.22
CA ALA A 399 11.04 -12.65 -12.85
C ALA A 399 10.61 -13.43 -14.09
N ALA A 400 9.96 -12.76 -15.06
CA ALA A 400 9.60 -13.39 -16.32
C ALA A 400 10.84 -13.81 -17.12
N GLN A 401 11.88 -12.98 -17.19
CA GLN A 401 13.13 -13.30 -17.90
C GLN A 401 13.83 -14.50 -17.27
N GLU A 402 13.90 -14.56 -15.92
CA GLU A 402 14.45 -15.71 -15.21
C GLU A 402 13.70 -17.01 -15.55
N MET A 403 12.36 -16.95 -15.63
CA MET A 403 11.53 -18.11 -16.00
C MET A 403 11.78 -18.56 -17.45
N ILE A 404 11.99 -17.61 -18.35
CA ILE A 404 12.28 -17.90 -19.76
C ILE A 404 13.66 -18.54 -19.88
N ASP A 405 14.68 -17.95 -19.24
CA ASP A 405 16.09 -18.35 -19.41
C ASP A 405 16.42 -19.64 -18.67
N ILE A 406 15.91 -19.83 -17.45
CA ILE A 406 16.26 -20.98 -16.60
C ILE A 406 15.34 -22.16 -16.85
N TYR A 407 14.03 -21.90 -16.94
CA TYR A 407 13.03 -22.96 -17.02
C TYR A 407 12.47 -23.18 -18.43
N GLY A 408 12.88 -22.37 -19.41
CA GLY A 408 12.40 -22.47 -20.80
C GLY A 408 10.92 -22.16 -20.97
N THR A 409 10.33 -21.42 -20.01
CA THR A 409 8.91 -21.06 -20.06
C THR A 409 8.66 -20.14 -21.24
N LYS A 410 7.62 -20.41 -22.03
CA LYS A 410 7.25 -19.53 -23.14
C LYS A 410 6.64 -18.23 -22.58
N PRO A 411 6.99 -17.04 -23.15
CA PRO A 411 6.46 -15.76 -22.69
C PRO A 411 4.93 -15.71 -22.60
N ASP A 412 4.22 -16.32 -23.54
CA ASP A 412 2.76 -16.40 -23.60
C ASP A 412 2.12 -17.33 -22.55
N LYS A 413 2.93 -18.05 -21.76
CA LYS A 413 2.48 -18.93 -20.67
C LYS A 413 2.68 -18.33 -19.27
N ILE A 414 3.33 -17.17 -19.18
CA ILE A 414 3.54 -16.46 -17.93
C ILE A 414 2.35 -15.52 -17.75
N GLU A 415 1.44 -15.86 -16.82
CA GLU A 415 0.33 -14.98 -16.46
C GLU A 415 0.83 -13.65 -15.89
N SER A 416 0.15 -12.56 -16.18
CA SER A 416 0.45 -11.21 -15.70
C SER A 416 -0.78 -10.53 -15.11
N ALA A 417 -0.60 -9.37 -14.51
CA ALA A 417 -1.72 -8.55 -14.02
C ALA A 417 -2.68 -8.17 -15.15
N ILE A 418 -2.17 -8.00 -16.37
CA ILE A 418 -2.97 -7.67 -17.55
C ILE A 418 -3.85 -8.85 -17.97
N ASP A 419 -3.30 -10.07 -17.95
CA ASP A 419 -4.07 -11.28 -18.27
C ASP A 419 -5.17 -11.54 -17.24
N LEU A 420 -4.94 -11.12 -15.99
CA LEU A 420 -5.88 -11.25 -14.86
C LEU A 420 -6.85 -10.06 -14.75
N ALA A 421 -6.73 -9.02 -15.60
CA ALA A 421 -7.54 -7.81 -15.48
C ALA A 421 -9.05 -8.07 -15.67
N THR A 422 -9.43 -9.12 -16.38
CA THR A 422 -10.82 -9.57 -16.55
C THR A 422 -11.22 -10.73 -15.61
N ASP A 423 -10.29 -11.23 -14.81
CA ASP A 423 -10.50 -12.32 -13.84
C ASP A 423 -10.26 -11.80 -12.41
N TYR A 424 -10.98 -10.73 -12.07
CA TYR A 424 -10.82 -10.06 -10.77
C TYR A 424 -11.24 -10.95 -9.58
N GLU A 425 -12.15 -11.92 -9.79
CA GLU A 425 -12.55 -12.85 -8.73
C GLU A 425 -11.37 -13.75 -8.29
N ARG A 426 -10.53 -14.19 -9.22
CA ARG A 426 -9.31 -14.95 -8.88
C ARG A 426 -8.32 -14.09 -8.09
N ARG A 427 -8.19 -12.80 -8.43
CA ARG A 427 -7.38 -11.85 -7.68
C ARG A 427 -7.92 -11.64 -6.25
N LEU A 428 -9.24 -11.46 -6.10
CA LEU A 428 -9.90 -11.36 -4.79
C LEU A 428 -9.71 -12.63 -3.96
N SER A 429 -9.90 -13.80 -4.58
CA SER A 429 -9.70 -15.10 -3.93
C SER A 429 -8.27 -15.28 -3.45
N PHE A 430 -7.27 -14.92 -4.25
CA PHE A 430 -5.87 -14.98 -3.86
C PHE A 430 -5.58 -14.10 -2.66
N GLN A 431 -5.99 -12.82 -2.71
CA GLN A 431 -5.81 -11.88 -1.60
C GLN A 431 -6.52 -12.36 -0.35
N ALA A 432 -7.76 -12.85 -0.45
CA ALA A 432 -8.52 -13.37 0.68
C ALA A 432 -7.84 -14.60 1.33
N ASN A 433 -7.31 -15.51 0.53
CA ASN A 433 -6.59 -16.67 1.03
C ASN A 433 -5.28 -16.30 1.74
N VAL A 434 -4.56 -15.27 1.26
CA VAL A 434 -3.36 -14.76 1.94
C VAL A 434 -3.73 -14.00 3.21
N GLN A 435 -4.84 -13.25 3.20
CA GLN A 435 -5.31 -12.46 4.35
C GLN A 435 -5.58 -13.32 5.59
N GLU A 436 -5.92 -14.59 5.43
CA GLU A 436 -6.12 -15.53 6.56
C GLU A 436 -4.88 -15.67 7.46
N TYR A 437 -3.69 -15.36 6.94
CA TYR A 437 -2.39 -15.46 7.63
C TYR A 437 -1.80 -14.09 8.01
N VAL A 438 -2.54 -13.01 7.78
CA VAL A 438 -2.07 -11.63 8.00
C VAL A 438 -3.00 -10.93 9.00
N ASP A 439 -2.48 -10.56 10.14
CA ASP A 439 -3.25 -9.97 11.25
C ASP A 439 -3.64 -8.49 11.02
N MET A 440 -2.91 -7.75 10.21
CA MET A 440 -3.32 -6.43 9.73
C MET A 440 -3.91 -6.52 8.31
N SER A 441 -3.51 -5.71 7.38
CA SER A 441 -4.07 -5.68 6.03
C SER A 441 -3.02 -6.00 4.97
N ILE A 442 -3.48 -6.14 3.74
CA ILE A 442 -2.68 -6.36 2.55
C ILE A 442 -2.87 -5.16 1.62
N SER A 443 -1.77 -4.52 1.23
CA SER A 443 -1.80 -3.56 0.14
C SER A 443 -1.78 -4.32 -1.18
N SER A 444 -2.91 -4.33 -1.87
CA SER A 444 -3.04 -4.93 -3.20
C SER A 444 -3.96 -4.09 -4.06
N THR A 445 -3.59 -3.95 -5.34
CA THR A 445 -4.36 -3.20 -6.33
C THR A 445 -4.67 -4.09 -7.52
N ILE A 446 -5.95 -4.30 -7.79
CA ILE A 446 -6.39 -5.07 -8.95
C ILE A 446 -6.42 -4.15 -10.17
N ASN A 447 -5.61 -4.46 -11.19
CA ASN A 447 -5.69 -3.79 -12.49
C ASN A 447 -6.96 -4.21 -13.22
N LEU A 448 -7.63 -3.24 -13.82
CA LEU A 448 -8.88 -3.45 -14.56
C LEU A 448 -8.80 -2.80 -15.95
N PRO A 449 -9.57 -3.27 -16.91
CA PRO A 449 -9.73 -2.58 -18.19
C PRO A 449 -10.23 -1.14 -18.00
N ALA A 450 -9.97 -0.26 -18.98
CA ALA A 450 -10.42 1.13 -18.95
C ALA A 450 -11.95 1.23 -18.79
N TRP A 451 -12.40 2.22 -18.03
CA TRP A 451 -13.83 2.51 -17.89
C TRP A 451 -14.46 2.90 -19.25
N GLY A 452 -15.66 2.40 -19.49
CA GLY A 452 -16.40 2.60 -20.74
C GLY A 452 -16.08 1.54 -21.81
N THR A 453 -15.24 0.55 -21.52
CA THR A 453 -15.02 -0.62 -22.38
C THR A 453 -16.07 -1.71 -22.12
N GLU A 454 -16.16 -2.70 -22.98
CA GLU A 454 -17.05 -3.85 -22.80
C GLU A 454 -16.80 -4.59 -21.47
N ALA A 455 -15.56 -4.65 -21.02
CA ALA A 455 -15.15 -5.37 -19.82
C ALA A 455 -15.18 -4.53 -18.53
N ASN A 456 -15.36 -3.19 -18.61
CA ASN A 456 -15.48 -2.31 -17.45
C ASN A 456 -16.39 -1.12 -17.79
N ASN A 457 -17.65 -1.20 -17.41
CA ASN A 457 -18.66 -0.19 -17.71
C ASN A 457 -19.79 -0.22 -16.67
N GLU A 458 -20.81 0.63 -16.86
CA GLU A 458 -21.95 0.77 -15.94
C GLU A 458 -22.70 -0.53 -15.72
N ASP A 459 -22.85 -1.39 -16.74
CA ASP A 459 -23.60 -2.64 -16.65
C ASP A 459 -22.90 -3.67 -15.76
N GLY A 460 -21.57 -3.60 -15.64
CA GLY A 460 -20.76 -4.49 -14.79
C GLY A 460 -20.70 -4.09 -13.30
N VAL A 461 -21.19 -2.89 -12.94
CA VAL A 461 -21.05 -2.36 -11.56
C VAL A 461 -21.71 -3.27 -10.53
N GLU A 462 -22.94 -3.72 -10.78
CA GLU A 462 -23.67 -4.55 -9.80
C GLU A 462 -23.00 -5.92 -9.60
N ASP A 463 -22.59 -6.57 -10.68
CA ASP A 463 -21.91 -7.88 -10.60
C ASP A 463 -20.58 -7.78 -9.85
N PHE A 464 -19.78 -6.76 -10.14
CA PHE A 464 -18.53 -6.50 -9.41
C PHE A 464 -18.80 -6.21 -7.94
N ALA A 465 -19.82 -5.40 -7.63
CA ALA A 465 -20.17 -5.05 -6.26
C ALA A 465 -20.62 -6.26 -5.43
N GLN A 466 -21.45 -7.13 -6.00
CA GLN A 466 -21.88 -8.37 -5.34
C GLN A 466 -20.70 -9.33 -5.15
N THR A 467 -19.83 -9.44 -6.14
CA THR A 467 -18.62 -10.26 -6.03
C THR A 467 -17.69 -9.73 -4.94
N LEU A 468 -17.42 -8.41 -4.90
CA LEU A 468 -16.59 -7.83 -3.84
C LEU A 468 -17.22 -8.01 -2.45
N ALA A 469 -18.53 -7.79 -2.30
CA ALA A 469 -19.25 -7.99 -1.05
C ALA A 469 -19.16 -9.43 -0.53
N LYS A 470 -19.21 -10.42 -1.42
CA LYS A 470 -19.02 -11.85 -1.09
C LYS A 470 -17.66 -12.12 -0.44
N TYR A 471 -16.59 -11.42 -0.87
CA TYR A 471 -15.25 -11.58 -0.32
C TYR A 471 -14.93 -10.62 0.86
N ALA A 472 -15.73 -9.58 1.09
CA ALA A 472 -15.44 -8.50 2.03
C ALA A 472 -15.06 -8.98 3.43
N HIS A 473 -15.75 -10.01 3.96
CA HIS A 473 -15.49 -10.58 5.30
C HIS A 473 -14.14 -11.30 5.42
N ARG A 474 -13.48 -11.61 4.30
CA ARG A 474 -12.16 -12.24 4.25
C ARG A 474 -11.05 -11.26 3.86
N LEU A 475 -11.39 -9.99 3.67
CA LEU A 475 -10.47 -8.92 3.28
C LEU A 475 -10.42 -7.87 4.39
N ARG A 476 -9.30 -7.15 4.47
CA ARG A 476 -9.18 -5.97 5.33
C ARG A 476 -9.17 -4.67 4.52
N GLY A 477 -8.85 -4.75 3.25
CA GLY A 477 -8.86 -3.63 2.32
C GLY A 477 -8.92 -4.10 0.88
N PHE A 478 -9.38 -3.21 0.01
CA PHE A 478 -9.44 -3.45 -1.42
C PHE A 478 -9.24 -2.14 -2.18
N THR A 479 -8.43 -2.18 -3.23
CA THR A 479 -8.29 -1.12 -4.21
C THR A 479 -8.22 -1.71 -5.62
N CYS A 480 -8.67 -0.94 -6.62
CA CYS A 480 -8.52 -1.30 -8.02
C CYS A 480 -8.00 -0.10 -8.81
N PHE A 481 -7.47 -0.36 -9.99
CA PHE A 481 -6.93 0.65 -10.87
C PHE A 481 -7.37 0.37 -12.32
N PRO A 482 -8.44 1.04 -12.80
CA PRO A 482 -8.83 0.95 -14.19
C PRO A 482 -7.81 1.65 -15.09
N ASP A 483 -7.55 1.07 -16.24
CA ASP A 483 -6.62 1.59 -17.22
C ASP A 483 -7.00 3.01 -17.68
N GLY A 484 -6.03 3.93 -17.77
CA GLY A 484 -6.28 5.30 -18.22
C GLY A 484 -7.09 6.19 -17.26
N CYS A 485 -7.47 5.72 -16.07
CA CYS A 485 -8.28 6.52 -15.12
C CYS A 485 -7.54 7.74 -14.55
N ARG A 486 -6.23 7.72 -14.62
CA ARG A 486 -5.34 8.83 -14.28
C ARG A 486 -4.45 9.14 -15.47
N GLY A 487 -4.10 10.38 -15.66
CA GLY A 487 -3.20 10.78 -16.73
C GLY A 487 -1.87 10.04 -16.65
N GLY A 488 -1.37 9.57 -17.80
CA GLY A 488 -0.03 9.05 -18.02
C GLY A 488 0.34 7.78 -17.32
N GLN A 489 0.09 6.69 -17.99
CA GLN A 489 0.59 5.41 -17.50
C GLN A 489 2.12 5.35 -17.61
N PRO A 490 2.82 5.04 -16.50
CA PRO A 490 4.28 4.89 -16.53
C PRO A 490 4.70 3.58 -17.20
N LEU A 491 3.79 2.60 -17.26
CA LEU A 491 4.03 1.29 -17.85
C LEU A 491 3.03 1.03 -18.97
N THR A 492 3.52 0.63 -20.14
CA THR A 492 2.69 0.24 -21.28
C THR A 492 3.13 -1.13 -21.74
N VAL A 493 2.21 -2.09 -21.82
CA VAL A 493 2.50 -3.44 -22.31
C VAL A 493 2.99 -3.41 -23.75
N VAL A 494 4.01 -4.20 -24.03
CA VAL A 494 4.55 -4.39 -25.39
C VAL A 494 4.80 -5.88 -25.66
N PRO A 495 4.85 -6.30 -26.93
CA PRO A 495 5.24 -7.66 -27.28
C PRO A 495 6.64 -8.00 -26.74
N TYR A 496 6.82 -9.22 -26.21
CA TYR A 496 8.11 -9.69 -25.70
C TYR A 496 9.24 -9.55 -26.75
N ALA A 497 8.98 -9.94 -28.00
CA ALA A 497 9.96 -9.85 -29.08
C ALA A 497 10.43 -8.40 -29.32
N GLU A 498 9.51 -7.43 -29.27
CA GLU A 498 9.85 -6.00 -29.42
C GLU A 498 10.71 -5.51 -28.25
N ALA A 499 10.36 -5.92 -27.03
CA ALA A 499 11.13 -5.52 -25.85
C ALA A 499 12.54 -6.08 -25.85
N VAL A 500 12.73 -7.33 -26.29
CA VAL A 500 14.05 -7.96 -26.41
C VAL A 500 14.91 -7.28 -27.48
N GLU A 501 14.31 -6.94 -28.64
CA GLU A 501 15.00 -6.24 -29.70
C GLU A 501 15.56 -4.87 -29.28
N LYS A 502 14.78 -4.16 -28.42
CA LYS A 502 15.11 -2.79 -27.98
C LYS A 502 15.63 -2.74 -26.54
N LEU A 503 15.97 -3.88 -25.95
CA LEU A 503 16.39 -3.98 -24.57
C LEU A 503 17.64 -3.13 -24.29
N GLY A 504 17.57 -2.30 -23.25
CA GLY A 504 18.66 -1.44 -22.83
C GLY A 504 18.78 -0.13 -23.61
N GLU A 505 18.00 0.07 -24.67
CA GLU A 505 17.94 1.34 -25.37
C GLU A 505 17.08 2.34 -24.61
N GLU A 506 17.50 3.60 -24.57
CA GLU A 506 16.78 4.71 -23.96
C GLU A 506 16.30 5.66 -25.05
N PHE A 507 15.02 5.97 -25.04
CA PHE A 507 14.40 6.85 -26.02
C PHE A 507 13.88 8.12 -25.35
N GLU A 508 14.08 9.28 -25.97
CA GLU A 508 13.41 10.52 -25.57
C GLU A 508 11.95 10.45 -26.04
N ASP A 509 11.02 10.70 -25.15
CA ASP A 509 9.60 10.73 -25.48
C ASP A 509 9.25 12.11 -26.04
N ASN A 510 8.95 12.17 -27.33
CA ASN A 510 8.60 13.40 -28.02
C ASN A 510 7.13 13.80 -27.82
N VAL A 511 6.36 13.04 -27.08
CA VAL A 511 4.97 13.37 -26.74
C VAL A 511 5.00 14.32 -25.55
N GLN A 512 4.55 15.54 -25.75
CA GLN A 512 4.30 16.52 -24.68
C GLN A 512 3.07 16.08 -23.87
N THR A 513 3.17 15.02 -23.12
CA THR A 513 2.21 14.66 -22.09
C THR A 513 2.97 14.59 -20.77
N HIS A 514 2.55 15.40 -19.83
CA HIS A 514 3.22 15.62 -18.56
C HIS A 514 2.77 14.59 -17.53
N ASP A 515 3.32 13.39 -17.58
CA ASP A 515 2.92 12.32 -16.68
C ASP A 515 4.08 11.85 -15.81
N ILE A 516 3.98 12.18 -14.53
CA ILE A 516 4.97 11.79 -13.54
C ILE A 516 4.37 10.77 -12.58
N CYS A 517 4.59 9.50 -12.83
CA CYS A 517 4.80 8.57 -11.74
C CYS A 517 6.30 8.42 -11.56
N ASP A 518 6.85 9.01 -10.51
CA ASP A 518 8.21 8.71 -10.10
C ASP A 518 8.23 7.31 -9.48
N ILE A 519 8.56 6.31 -10.30
CA ILE A 519 8.68 4.91 -9.88
C ILE A 519 9.80 4.74 -8.86
N SER A 520 10.71 5.71 -8.72
CA SER A 520 11.81 5.65 -7.78
C SER A 520 11.41 5.84 -6.32
N GLY A 521 10.20 6.24 -6.04
CA GLY A 521 9.76 6.66 -4.69
C GLY A 521 8.60 5.91 -4.05
N SER A 522 7.69 5.36 -4.81
CA SER A 522 6.56 4.60 -4.29
C SER A 522 6.48 3.28 -5.01
N GLY A 523 6.59 2.22 -4.28
CA GLY A 523 6.57 0.91 -4.85
C GLY A 523 5.41 0.67 -5.77
N GLY A 524 5.72 0.57 -7.07
CA GLY A 524 4.88 -0.06 -8.09
C GLY A 524 3.42 0.32 -8.20
N VAL A 525 2.92 1.09 -7.28
CA VAL A 525 1.57 1.61 -7.30
C VAL A 525 1.65 3.06 -7.72
N CYS A 526 1.49 3.27 -9.01
CA CYS A 526 0.99 4.54 -9.48
C CYS A 526 -0.41 4.67 -8.92
N GLY A 527 -0.53 5.28 -7.97
CA GLY A 527 -1.82 5.45 -7.36
C GLY A 527 -1.61 6.29 -6.18
N VAL A 528 -0.65 7.10 -6.33
CA VAL A 528 -0.59 8.07 -5.27
C VAL A 528 0.25 9.23 -5.64
#